data_652197a2945652d0b0146383dd3a431a
#
_entry.id   652197a2945652d0b0146383dd3a431a
#
_cell.length_a   1.000
_cell.length_b   1.000
_cell.length_c   1.000
_cell.angle_alpha   90.00
_cell.angle_beta   90.00
_cell.angle_gamma   90.00
#
_symmetry.space_group_name_H-M   'P 1'
#
loop_
_entity.id
_entity.type
_entity.pdbx_description
1 polymer ?
#
loop_
_entity_poly.entity_id
_entity_poly.type
_entity_poly.pdbx_seq_one_letter_code
_entity_poly.pdbx_strand_id
1 'polypeptide(L)'
;GQHVELEVNGVIFEIHLSLIGEFQLFNVLAALGLVSAEEGSEVLNYLENLDKIKGVPGRLEHIGTHPTGAPIVVDYAHTPDALKNILVSLRPHVKGKLVCVFGAGGDRDKEKRPFMGKVASVLADITIVTDDNPRSESPMVIREEIMKGCPSAQNVGGRSEAISLGLSNLSDGDLLVIAGKGHETRQEIAGTTIPFNDAAFVQTQLNDVVGEVQ
;
A
#
# COMPACT_ATOMS: atom_id res chain seq x y z
N GLY A 1 -9.20 -6.29 -8.60
CA GLY A 1 -9.64 -7.57 -8.05
C GLY A 1 -9.00 -8.75 -8.76
N GLN A 2 -9.31 -9.96 -8.30
CA GLN A 2 -8.74 -11.21 -8.80
C GLN A 2 -9.87 -12.17 -9.18
N HIS A 3 -9.72 -12.90 -10.30
CA HIS A 3 -10.53 -14.06 -10.61
C HIS A 3 -9.80 -15.30 -10.07
N VAL A 4 -10.52 -16.10 -9.32
CA VAL A 4 -10.00 -17.27 -8.61
C VAL A 4 -10.87 -18.47 -8.92
N GLU A 5 -10.25 -19.56 -9.37
CA GLU A 5 -10.87 -20.88 -9.41
C GLU A 5 -10.53 -21.63 -8.13
N LEU A 6 -11.54 -22.00 -7.35
CA LEU A 6 -11.38 -22.72 -6.09
C LEU A 6 -12.09 -24.08 -6.19
N GLU A 7 -11.33 -25.16 -6.03
CA GLU A 7 -11.89 -26.51 -5.96
C GLU A 7 -12.18 -26.88 -4.49
N VAL A 8 -13.45 -27.21 -4.21
CA VAL A 8 -13.90 -27.70 -2.89
C VAL A 8 -14.66 -29.00 -3.08
N ASN A 9 -14.17 -30.08 -2.51
CA ASN A 9 -14.80 -31.43 -2.60
C ASN A 9 -15.06 -31.89 -4.05
N GLY A 10 -14.17 -31.55 -4.98
CA GLY A 10 -14.30 -31.91 -6.41
C GLY A 10 -15.22 -30.99 -7.22
N VAL A 11 -15.76 -29.93 -6.64
CA VAL A 11 -16.58 -28.92 -7.31
C VAL A 11 -15.75 -27.66 -7.49
N ILE A 12 -15.72 -27.11 -8.71
CA ILE A 12 -15.01 -25.89 -9.05
C ILE A 12 -15.95 -24.69 -8.89
N PHE A 13 -15.48 -23.66 -8.19
CA PHE A 13 -16.16 -22.39 -7.99
C PHE A 13 -15.33 -21.28 -8.63
N GLU A 14 -15.94 -20.51 -9.51
CA GLU A 14 -15.36 -19.26 -10.03
C GLU A 14 -15.76 -18.10 -9.11
N ILE A 15 -14.77 -17.44 -8.53
CA ILE A 15 -14.95 -16.41 -7.52
C ILE A 15 -14.26 -15.13 -7.99
N HIS A 16 -14.94 -14.00 -7.86
CA HIS A 16 -14.32 -12.69 -8.01
C HIS A 16 -14.00 -12.10 -6.63
N LEU A 17 -12.72 -11.93 -6.32
CA LEU A 17 -12.28 -11.23 -5.11
C LEU A 17 -11.97 -9.78 -5.46
N SER A 18 -12.59 -8.84 -4.75
CA SER A 18 -12.29 -7.39 -4.88
C SER A 18 -10.91 -7.00 -4.32
N LEU A 19 -10.20 -7.95 -3.69
CA LEU A 19 -8.87 -7.76 -3.11
C LEU A 19 -7.77 -7.85 -4.18
N ILE A 20 -6.67 -7.13 -3.97
CA ILE A 20 -5.51 -7.13 -4.85
C ILE A 20 -4.35 -7.87 -4.16
N GLY A 21 -3.65 -8.74 -4.92
CA GLY A 21 -2.47 -9.46 -4.45
C GLY A 21 -2.76 -10.89 -4.00
N GLU A 22 -1.91 -11.81 -4.46
CA GLU A 22 -2.03 -13.25 -4.17
C GLU A 22 -2.06 -13.55 -2.67
N PHE A 23 -1.30 -12.81 -1.86
CA PHE A 23 -1.28 -13.00 -0.41
C PHE A 23 -2.65 -12.71 0.25
N GLN A 24 -3.49 -11.84 -0.34
CA GLN A 24 -4.84 -11.60 0.14
C GLN A 24 -5.73 -12.82 -0.13
N LEU A 25 -5.56 -13.50 -1.25
CA LEU A 25 -6.22 -14.77 -1.51
C LEU A 25 -5.87 -15.81 -0.43
N PHE A 26 -4.58 -15.96 -0.09
CA PHE A 26 -4.18 -16.87 1.00
C PHE A 26 -4.79 -16.48 2.35
N ASN A 27 -4.93 -15.19 2.66
CA ASN A 27 -5.61 -14.74 3.87
C ASN A 27 -7.10 -15.14 3.86
N VAL A 28 -7.78 -15.02 2.72
CA VAL A 28 -9.18 -15.45 2.56
C VAL A 28 -9.30 -16.96 2.71
N LEU A 29 -8.41 -17.74 2.09
CA LEU A 29 -8.41 -19.20 2.21
C LEU A 29 -8.13 -19.65 3.65
N ALA A 30 -7.22 -19.00 4.36
CA ALA A 30 -6.97 -19.28 5.78
C ALA A 30 -8.22 -18.98 6.64
N ALA A 31 -8.87 -17.85 6.40
CA ALA A 31 -10.13 -17.51 7.10
C ALA A 31 -11.23 -18.52 6.82
N LEU A 32 -11.43 -18.91 5.55
CA LEU A 32 -12.39 -19.96 5.17
C LEU A 32 -12.09 -21.28 5.87
N GLY A 33 -10.82 -21.69 5.93
CA GLY A 33 -10.39 -22.91 6.61
C GLY A 33 -10.73 -22.88 8.10
N LEU A 34 -10.50 -21.74 8.77
CA LEU A 34 -10.82 -21.59 10.20
C LEU A 34 -12.33 -21.67 10.47
N VAL A 35 -13.12 -20.94 9.69
CA VAL A 35 -14.59 -20.93 9.84
C VAL A 35 -15.17 -22.32 9.54
N SER A 36 -14.69 -22.98 8.48
CA SER A 36 -15.14 -24.34 8.12
C SER A 36 -14.81 -25.38 9.19
N ALA A 37 -13.69 -25.20 9.91
CA ALA A 37 -13.30 -26.10 10.98
C ALA A 37 -14.19 -25.97 12.24
N GLU A 38 -14.74 -24.77 12.49
CA GLU A 38 -15.61 -24.49 13.63
C GLU A 38 -17.09 -24.88 13.37
N GLU A 39 -17.60 -24.58 12.17
CA GLU A 39 -19.03 -24.73 11.85
C GLU A 39 -19.34 -25.95 10.98
N GLY A 40 -18.36 -26.79 10.64
CA GLY A 40 -18.59 -28.02 9.88
C GLY A 40 -18.73 -27.78 8.36
N SER A 41 -19.70 -28.47 7.74
CA SER A 41 -19.79 -28.57 6.26
C SER A 41 -20.34 -27.35 5.51
N GLU A 42 -20.50 -26.19 6.14
CA GLU A 42 -21.15 -25.02 5.54
C GLU A 42 -20.20 -24.08 4.77
N VAL A 43 -18.98 -24.51 4.44
CA VAL A 43 -18.04 -23.73 3.66
C VAL A 43 -18.66 -23.16 2.37
N LEU A 44 -19.57 -23.90 1.74
CA LEU A 44 -20.23 -23.49 0.49
C LEU A 44 -21.05 -22.20 0.65
N ASN A 45 -21.65 -21.97 1.82
CA ASN A 45 -22.43 -20.75 2.10
C ASN A 45 -21.55 -19.50 2.16
N TYR A 46 -20.26 -19.65 2.49
CA TYR A 46 -19.32 -18.55 2.53
C TYR A 46 -18.77 -18.23 1.14
N LEU A 47 -18.61 -19.22 0.24
CA LEU A 47 -18.09 -19.01 -1.11
C LEU A 47 -18.94 -18.03 -1.92
N GLU A 48 -20.27 -18.10 -1.78
CA GLU A 48 -21.22 -17.22 -2.46
C GLU A 48 -21.13 -15.74 -2.03
N ASN A 49 -20.38 -15.45 -0.96
CA ASN A 49 -20.25 -14.10 -0.38
C ASN A 49 -18.83 -13.56 -0.44
N LEU A 50 -17.89 -14.27 -1.05
CA LEU A 50 -16.49 -13.84 -1.12
C LEU A 50 -16.28 -12.55 -1.95
N ASP A 51 -17.14 -12.30 -2.92
CA ASP A 51 -17.17 -11.08 -3.71
C ASP A 51 -17.50 -9.82 -2.88
N LYS A 52 -18.18 -10.02 -1.73
CA LYS A 52 -18.57 -8.94 -0.80
C LYS A 52 -17.48 -8.60 0.20
N ILE A 53 -16.38 -9.37 0.25
CA ILE A 53 -15.27 -9.11 1.17
C ILE A 53 -14.62 -7.80 0.79
N LYS A 54 -14.57 -6.87 1.76
CA LYS A 54 -13.85 -5.61 1.66
C LYS A 54 -12.43 -5.78 2.18
N GLY A 55 -11.49 -5.07 1.57
CA GLY A 55 -10.12 -4.99 2.06
C GLY A 55 -10.05 -4.43 3.49
N VAL A 56 -9.00 -4.80 4.18
CA VAL A 56 -8.70 -4.23 5.50
C VAL A 56 -8.09 -2.83 5.31
N PRO A 57 -8.54 -1.80 6.05
CA PRO A 57 -7.96 -0.48 5.98
C PRO A 57 -6.43 -0.50 6.10
N GLY A 58 -5.74 0.20 5.20
CA GLY A 58 -4.28 0.25 5.15
C GLY A 58 -3.59 -1.04 4.71
N ARG A 59 -4.28 -1.97 4.05
CA ARG A 59 -3.74 -3.21 3.48
C ARG A 59 -4.10 -3.31 2.01
N LEU A 60 -3.23 -2.82 1.11
CA LEU A 60 -3.51 -2.60 -0.31
C LEU A 60 -4.89 -1.94 -0.51
N GLU A 61 -5.21 -0.99 0.36
CA GLU A 61 -6.48 -0.28 0.35
C GLU A 61 -6.54 0.67 -0.85
N HIS A 62 -7.50 0.46 -1.74
CA HIS A 62 -7.78 1.40 -2.84
C HIS A 62 -8.49 2.63 -2.28
N ILE A 63 -7.82 3.79 -2.32
CA ILE A 63 -8.32 5.04 -1.75
C ILE A 63 -9.17 5.83 -2.74
N GLY A 64 -8.80 5.75 -4.01
CA GLY A 64 -9.49 6.46 -5.08
C GLY A 64 -8.72 6.36 -6.38
N THR A 65 -9.25 7.04 -7.41
CA THR A 65 -8.66 7.10 -8.74
C THR A 65 -8.34 8.55 -9.06
N HIS A 66 -7.10 8.80 -9.46
CA HIS A 66 -6.66 10.12 -9.90
C HIS A 66 -7.42 10.53 -11.20
N PRO A 67 -7.62 11.83 -11.51
CA PRO A 67 -8.28 12.29 -12.75
C PRO A 67 -7.65 11.73 -14.03
N THR A 68 -6.39 11.34 -14.02
CA THR A 68 -5.72 10.64 -15.14
C THR A 68 -6.14 9.18 -15.31
N GLY A 69 -6.97 8.62 -14.43
CA GLY A 69 -7.33 7.20 -14.41
C GLY A 69 -6.43 6.31 -13.54
N ALA A 70 -5.34 6.85 -12.99
CA ALA A 70 -4.39 6.09 -12.15
C ALA A 70 -4.99 5.75 -10.78
N PRO A 71 -5.03 4.47 -10.36
CA PRO A 71 -5.46 4.09 -9.02
C PRO A 71 -4.42 4.47 -7.96
N ILE A 72 -4.91 4.79 -6.77
CA ILE A 72 -4.10 5.14 -5.60
C ILE A 72 -4.37 4.15 -4.48
N VAL A 73 -3.29 3.56 -3.96
CA VAL A 73 -3.33 2.49 -2.96
C VAL A 73 -2.52 2.88 -1.73
N VAL A 74 -3.03 2.57 -0.53
CA VAL A 74 -2.32 2.74 0.74
C VAL A 74 -2.04 1.37 1.36
N ASP A 75 -0.82 1.17 1.90
CA ASP A 75 -0.41 -0.06 2.57
C ASP A 75 0.44 0.19 3.82
N TYR A 76 0.41 -0.76 4.75
CA TYR A 76 1.21 -0.74 5.99
C TYR A 76 2.63 -1.30 5.82
N ALA A 77 3.05 -1.71 4.65
CA ALA A 77 4.37 -2.30 4.39
C ALA A 77 5.50 -1.38 4.86
N HIS A 78 6.18 -1.77 5.92
CA HIS A 78 7.25 -1.02 6.58
C HIS A 78 8.52 -1.87 6.82
N THR A 79 8.64 -3.00 6.11
CA THR A 79 9.81 -3.87 6.06
C THR A 79 10.20 -4.15 4.61
N PRO A 80 11.46 -4.55 4.30
CA PRO A 80 11.88 -4.86 2.94
C PRO A 80 11.00 -5.93 2.27
N ASP A 81 10.69 -7.02 2.98
CA ASP A 81 9.89 -8.12 2.44
C ASP A 81 8.44 -7.69 2.18
N ALA A 82 7.83 -6.95 3.12
CA ALA A 82 6.47 -6.45 2.94
C ALA A 82 6.41 -5.46 1.75
N LEU A 83 7.37 -4.54 1.64
CA LEU A 83 7.45 -3.60 0.51
C LEU A 83 7.65 -4.34 -0.82
N LYS A 84 8.50 -5.36 -0.85
CA LYS A 84 8.66 -6.24 -2.02
C LYS A 84 7.35 -6.89 -2.41
N ASN A 85 6.66 -7.50 -1.45
CA ASN A 85 5.42 -8.24 -1.71
C ASN A 85 4.33 -7.34 -2.30
N ILE A 86 4.13 -6.13 -1.77
CA ILE A 86 3.12 -5.22 -2.33
C ILE A 86 3.51 -4.71 -3.72
N LEU A 87 4.77 -4.36 -3.96
CA LEU A 87 5.21 -3.87 -5.26
C LEU A 87 5.10 -4.95 -6.35
N VAL A 88 5.47 -6.20 -6.02
CA VAL A 88 5.29 -7.34 -6.92
C VAL A 88 3.81 -7.61 -7.19
N SER A 89 2.96 -7.56 -6.16
CA SER A 89 1.51 -7.77 -6.30
C SER A 89 0.81 -6.69 -7.11
N LEU A 90 1.30 -5.45 -7.06
CA LEU A 90 0.72 -4.34 -7.81
C LEU A 90 1.19 -4.30 -9.28
N ARG A 91 2.40 -4.77 -9.58
CA ARG A 91 3.01 -4.68 -10.92
C ARG A 91 2.11 -5.22 -12.05
N PRO A 92 1.41 -6.37 -11.95
CA PRO A 92 0.52 -6.85 -13.00
C PRO A 92 -0.66 -5.93 -13.32
N HIS A 93 -1.01 -5.03 -12.40
CA HIS A 93 -2.11 -4.08 -12.55
C HIS A 93 -1.69 -2.72 -13.12
N VAL A 94 -0.39 -2.53 -13.39
CA VAL A 94 0.19 -1.26 -13.87
C VAL A 94 0.56 -1.38 -15.35
N LYS A 95 -0.06 -0.55 -16.18
CA LYS A 95 0.25 -0.46 -17.62
C LYS A 95 1.36 0.57 -17.89
N GLY A 96 1.44 1.61 -17.08
CA GLY A 96 2.44 2.67 -17.09
C GLY A 96 3.49 2.50 -15.99
N LYS A 97 3.65 3.52 -15.16
CA LYS A 97 4.63 3.57 -14.08
C LYS A 97 4.03 3.19 -12.73
N LEU A 98 4.77 2.42 -11.95
CA LEU A 98 4.50 2.18 -10.54
C LEU A 98 5.27 3.22 -9.72
N VAL A 99 4.53 4.15 -9.12
CA VAL A 99 5.06 5.21 -8.24
C VAL A 99 4.96 4.73 -6.80
N CYS A 100 6.08 4.75 -6.05
CA CYS A 100 6.15 4.31 -4.66
C CYS A 100 6.59 5.45 -3.76
N VAL A 101 5.73 5.84 -2.80
CA VAL A 101 6.03 6.77 -1.71
C VAL A 101 6.17 5.98 -0.43
N PHE A 102 7.31 6.06 0.25
CA PHE A 102 7.52 5.37 1.51
C PHE A 102 8.58 6.02 2.40
N GLY A 103 8.55 5.66 3.67
CA GLY A 103 9.55 6.03 4.66
C GLY A 103 9.87 4.90 5.60
N ALA A 104 10.66 5.19 6.65
CA ALA A 104 10.94 4.25 7.73
C ALA A 104 10.82 4.93 9.09
N GLY A 105 10.37 4.17 10.09
CA GLY A 105 10.26 4.65 11.47
C GLY A 105 11.61 4.81 12.15
N GLY A 106 11.73 5.85 12.98
CA GLY A 106 12.81 6.01 13.95
C GLY A 106 12.63 5.12 15.17
N ASP A 107 13.69 4.98 15.98
CA ASP A 107 13.75 4.12 17.18
C ASP A 107 13.34 2.67 16.87
N ARG A 108 13.73 2.19 15.71
CA ARG A 108 13.48 0.85 15.18
C ARG A 108 14.73 0.34 14.48
N ASP A 109 14.63 -0.87 13.93
CA ASP A 109 15.68 -1.47 13.12
C ASP A 109 16.15 -0.53 12.00
N LYS A 110 17.41 -0.12 12.08
CA LYS A 110 18.06 0.78 11.09
C LYS A 110 18.60 0.01 9.89
N GLU A 111 18.97 -1.26 10.10
CA GLU A 111 19.60 -2.06 9.05
C GLU A 111 18.63 -2.29 7.86
N LYS A 112 17.34 -2.34 8.13
CA LYS A 112 16.33 -2.50 7.06
C LYS A 112 16.23 -1.30 6.10
N ARG A 113 16.66 -0.08 6.50
CA ARG A 113 16.45 1.16 5.74
C ARG A 113 17.05 1.10 4.33
N PRO A 114 18.36 0.79 4.15
CA PRO A 114 18.93 0.68 2.80
C PRO A 114 18.34 -0.49 2.01
N PHE A 115 17.91 -1.57 2.66
CA PHE A 115 17.25 -2.69 1.96
C PHE A 115 15.88 -2.31 1.43
N MET A 116 15.09 -1.52 2.18
CA MET A 116 13.82 -0.96 1.69
C MET A 116 14.06 -0.07 0.47
N GLY A 117 15.07 0.82 0.52
CA GLY A 117 15.50 1.62 -0.63
C GLY A 117 15.84 0.76 -1.84
N LYS A 118 16.64 -0.31 -1.64
CA LYS A 118 17.02 -1.23 -2.71
C LYS A 118 15.81 -1.92 -3.33
N VAL A 119 14.88 -2.38 -2.53
CA VAL A 119 13.64 -3.02 -3.02
C VAL A 119 12.85 -2.04 -3.89
N ALA A 120 12.61 -0.82 -3.40
CA ALA A 120 11.88 0.19 -4.15
C ALA A 120 12.57 0.56 -5.45
N SER A 121 13.91 0.73 -5.45
CA SER A 121 14.70 1.08 -6.65
C SER A 121 14.65 0.02 -7.76
N VAL A 122 14.36 -1.24 -7.42
CA VAL A 122 14.31 -2.35 -8.38
C VAL A 122 12.90 -2.59 -8.90
N LEU A 123 11.88 -2.36 -8.06
CA LEU A 123 10.50 -2.78 -8.35
C LEU A 123 9.56 -1.63 -8.70
N ALA A 124 9.86 -0.39 -8.30
CA ALA A 124 9.11 0.80 -8.68
C ALA A 124 9.83 1.57 -9.80
N ASP A 125 9.06 2.25 -10.64
CA ASP A 125 9.61 3.10 -11.72
C ASP A 125 9.96 4.51 -11.19
N ILE A 126 9.18 5.00 -10.22
CA ILE A 126 9.45 6.24 -9.50
C ILE A 126 9.42 5.94 -8.01
N THR A 127 10.49 6.32 -7.32
CA THR A 127 10.63 6.17 -5.86
C THR A 127 10.73 7.53 -5.20
N ILE A 128 9.87 7.79 -4.21
CA ILE A 128 9.88 8.99 -3.38
C ILE A 128 10.08 8.54 -1.93
N VAL A 129 11.21 8.94 -1.35
CA VAL A 129 11.55 8.66 0.06
C VAL A 129 11.12 9.82 0.93
N THR A 130 10.36 9.55 1.98
CA THR A 130 9.78 10.56 2.86
C THR A 130 9.84 10.16 4.33
N ASP A 131 9.28 10.99 5.20
CA ASP A 131 9.17 10.74 6.62
C ASP A 131 8.00 9.78 6.92
N ASP A 132 8.25 8.84 7.84
CA ASP A 132 7.24 7.99 8.47
C ASP A 132 6.96 8.54 9.89
N ASN A 133 7.30 7.81 10.94
CA ASN A 133 7.33 8.24 12.33
C ASN A 133 8.80 8.38 12.77
N PRO A 134 9.45 9.53 12.63
CA PRO A 134 10.85 9.71 13.00
C PRO A 134 11.13 9.51 14.51
N ARG A 135 10.13 9.71 15.34
CA ARG A 135 10.22 9.65 16.81
C ARG A 135 11.34 10.54 17.36
N SER A 136 12.34 9.94 18.03
CA SER A 136 13.47 10.71 18.58
C SER A 136 14.61 10.94 17.57
N GLU A 137 14.61 10.25 16.43
CA GLU A 137 15.67 10.36 15.43
C GLU A 137 15.44 11.54 14.47
N SER A 138 16.52 12.04 13.88
CA SER A 138 16.46 13.06 12.81
C SER A 138 15.80 12.45 11.56
N PRO A 139 14.69 13.03 11.07
CA PRO A 139 14.03 12.55 9.85
C PRO A 139 14.97 12.53 8.64
N MET A 140 15.83 13.53 8.52
CA MET A 140 16.82 13.64 7.43
C MET A 140 17.77 12.44 7.44
N VAL A 141 18.30 12.05 8.62
CA VAL A 141 19.22 10.92 8.74
C VAL A 141 18.53 9.61 8.33
N ILE A 142 17.27 9.42 8.73
CA ILE A 142 16.50 8.24 8.33
C ILE A 142 16.37 8.15 6.81
N ARG A 143 16.00 9.25 6.15
CA ARG A 143 15.88 9.30 4.69
C ARG A 143 17.23 9.06 3.99
N GLU A 144 18.32 9.67 4.48
CA GLU A 144 19.66 9.44 3.94
C GLU A 144 20.08 7.96 4.04
N GLU A 145 19.73 7.27 5.11
CA GLU A 145 19.99 5.84 5.25
C GLU A 145 19.19 4.99 4.25
N ILE A 146 17.93 5.34 3.98
CA ILE A 146 17.13 4.71 2.93
C ILE A 146 17.75 4.98 1.55
N MET A 147 18.16 6.23 1.29
CA MET A 147 18.74 6.67 0.02
C MET A 147 20.04 5.94 -0.34
N LYS A 148 20.75 5.35 0.62
CA LYS A 148 21.89 4.46 0.32
C LYS A 148 21.50 3.27 -0.57
N GLY A 149 20.25 2.81 -0.49
CA GLY A 149 19.71 1.73 -1.32
C GLY A 149 19.06 2.19 -2.63
N CYS A 150 18.69 3.48 -2.73
CA CYS A 150 18.01 4.07 -3.88
C CYS A 150 18.53 5.50 -4.19
N PRO A 151 19.79 5.66 -4.61
CA PRO A 151 20.41 6.98 -4.76
C PRO A 151 19.73 7.89 -5.80
N SER A 152 18.97 7.31 -6.73
CA SER A 152 18.20 8.04 -7.75
C SER A 152 16.79 8.42 -7.30
N ALA A 153 16.36 8.01 -6.10
CA ALA A 153 15.04 8.36 -5.58
C ALA A 153 14.92 9.85 -5.25
N GLN A 154 13.70 10.35 -5.24
CA GLN A 154 13.42 11.71 -4.80
C GLN A 154 13.35 11.71 -3.26
N ASN A 155 14.17 12.56 -2.61
CA ASN A 155 14.21 12.73 -1.16
C ASN A 155 13.32 13.91 -0.78
N VAL A 156 12.14 13.66 -0.23
CA VAL A 156 11.16 14.69 0.13
C VAL A 156 10.85 14.59 1.62
N GLY A 157 11.17 15.60 2.40
CA GLY A 157 10.94 15.64 3.87
C GLY A 157 9.48 15.63 4.18
N GLY A 158 8.62 16.26 4.37
CA GLY A 158 7.20 16.19 4.72
C GLY A 158 6.41 15.15 3.95
N ARG A 159 5.64 14.36 4.68
CA ARG A 159 4.88 13.26 4.08
C ARG A 159 3.74 13.75 3.17
N SER A 160 3.09 14.83 3.51
CA SER A 160 2.08 15.48 2.67
C SER A 160 2.64 15.94 1.34
N GLU A 161 3.81 16.58 1.36
CA GLU A 161 4.51 17.06 0.17
C GLU A 161 4.95 15.89 -0.72
N ALA A 162 5.42 14.80 -0.11
CA ALA A 162 5.80 13.60 -0.84
C ALA A 162 4.61 12.93 -1.53
N ILE A 163 3.47 12.84 -0.84
CA ILE A 163 2.23 12.30 -1.41
C ILE A 163 1.73 13.21 -2.54
N SER A 164 1.71 14.52 -2.35
CA SER A 164 1.33 15.48 -3.40
C SER A 164 2.23 15.38 -4.62
N LEU A 165 3.54 15.22 -4.41
CA LEU A 165 4.49 14.98 -5.50
C LEU A 165 4.21 13.64 -6.21
N GLY A 166 3.88 12.59 -5.45
CA GLY A 166 3.47 11.31 -6.02
C GLY A 166 2.24 11.43 -6.91
N LEU A 167 1.22 12.16 -6.45
CA LEU A 167 -0.01 12.44 -7.21
C LEU A 167 0.29 13.24 -8.49
N SER A 168 1.09 14.31 -8.41
CA SER A 168 1.42 15.16 -9.56
C SER A 168 2.24 14.46 -10.66
N ASN A 169 2.88 13.34 -10.35
CA ASN A 169 3.64 12.54 -11.31
C ASN A 169 2.78 11.50 -12.06
N LEU A 170 1.47 11.39 -11.76
CA LEU A 170 0.62 10.36 -12.34
C LEU A 170 0.13 10.71 -13.75
N SER A 171 0.22 9.72 -14.62
CA SER A 171 -0.34 9.71 -15.96
C SER A 171 -1.31 8.53 -16.14
N ASP A 172 -1.99 8.45 -17.27
CA ASP A 172 -2.84 7.29 -17.58
C ASP A 172 -2.03 5.99 -17.57
N GLY A 173 -2.61 4.95 -16.99
CA GLY A 173 -1.99 3.65 -16.83
C GLY A 173 -1.01 3.52 -15.66
N ASP A 174 -0.67 4.62 -14.96
CA ASP A 174 0.18 4.60 -13.77
C ASP A 174 -0.59 4.07 -12.54
N LEU A 175 0.14 3.79 -11.46
CA LEU A 175 -0.40 3.46 -10.15
C LEU A 175 0.49 4.07 -9.06
N LEU A 176 -0.14 4.71 -8.06
CA LEU A 176 0.53 5.21 -6.87
C LEU A 176 0.31 4.27 -5.68
N VAL A 177 1.40 3.83 -5.05
CA VAL A 177 1.34 3.18 -3.74
C VAL A 177 2.04 4.04 -2.68
N ILE A 178 1.33 4.27 -1.56
CA ILE A 178 1.83 4.97 -0.39
C ILE A 178 1.99 3.93 0.71
N ALA A 179 3.23 3.64 1.10
CA ALA A 179 3.57 2.57 2.03
C ALA A 179 4.15 3.08 3.36
N GLY A 180 4.00 2.25 4.39
CA GLY A 180 4.58 2.42 5.73
C GLY A 180 3.55 2.59 6.83
N LYS A 181 2.61 3.53 6.69
CA LYS A 181 1.67 3.90 7.75
C LYS A 181 0.32 3.19 7.66
N GLY A 182 -0.12 2.81 6.45
CA GLY A 182 -1.40 2.14 6.27
C GLY A 182 -2.55 2.90 6.92
N HIS A 183 -3.22 2.27 7.90
CA HIS A 183 -4.36 2.84 8.63
C HIS A 183 -4.00 3.80 9.77
N GLU A 184 -2.72 4.09 10.02
CA GLU A 184 -2.31 5.01 11.08
C GLU A 184 -2.91 6.41 10.87
N THR A 185 -3.35 7.04 11.97
CA THR A 185 -4.02 8.35 11.96
C THR A 185 -3.16 9.47 12.57
N ARG A 186 -1.90 9.18 12.84
CA ARG A 186 -0.98 10.13 13.51
C ARG A 186 0.45 9.92 13.04
N GLN A 187 1.26 10.97 13.14
CA GLN A 187 2.70 10.95 12.94
C GLN A 187 3.41 11.42 14.20
N GLU A 188 4.48 10.74 14.59
CA GLU A 188 5.27 11.00 15.79
C GLU A 188 6.63 11.60 15.40
N ILE A 189 6.86 12.87 15.77
CA ILE A 189 8.06 13.64 15.42
C ILE A 189 8.59 14.33 16.67
N ALA A 190 9.83 14.05 17.08
CA ALA A 190 10.50 14.68 18.20
C ALA A 190 9.65 14.72 19.49
N GLY A 191 8.99 13.60 19.83
CA GLY A 191 8.12 13.49 21.00
C GLY A 191 6.75 14.17 20.86
N THR A 192 6.46 14.79 19.73
CA THR A 192 5.15 15.38 19.44
C THR A 192 4.36 14.47 18.50
N THR A 193 3.11 14.23 18.83
CA THR A 193 2.18 13.49 17.97
C THR A 193 1.28 14.47 17.23
N ILE A 194 1.31 14.41 15.90
CA ILE A 194 0.46 15.21 15.02
C ILE A 194 -0.56 14.33 14.30
N PRO A 195 -1.80 14.78 14.10
CA PRO A 195 -2.78 14.06 13.29
C PRO A 195 -2.30 14.00 11.83
N PHE A 196 -2.22 12.80 11.27
CA PHE A 196 -1.95 12.60 9.85
C PHE A 196 -2.41 11.20 9.43
N ASN A 197 -3.16 11.12 8.35
CA ASN A 197 -3.60 9.85 7.75
C ASN A 197 -3.45 9.94 6.24
N ASP A 198 -2.73 8.97 5.67
CA ASP A 198 -2.41 8.94 4.23
C ASP A 198 -3.69 8.93 3.37
N ALA A 199 -4.65 8.06 3.71
CA ALA A 199 -5.88 7.91 2.94
C ALA A 199 -6.74 9.19 2.97
N ALA A 200 -6.91 9.79 4.16
CA ALA A 200 -7.67 11.03 4.30
C ALA A 200 -7.01 12.20 3.55
N PHE A 201 -5.67 12.29 3.58
CA PHE A 201 -4.94 13.29 2.83
C PHE A 201 -5.14 13.13 1.32
N VAL A 202 -5.00 11.91 0.79
CA VAL A 202 -5.25 11.61 -0.63
C VAL A 202 -6.67 11.98 -1.02
N GLN A 203 -7.68 11.61 -0.23
CA GLN A 203 -9.09 11.94 -0.52
C GLN A 203 -9.32 13.44 -0.59
N THR A 204 -8.69 14.22 0.30
CA THR A 204 -8.76 15.70 0.25
C THR A 204 -8.16 16.21 -1.07
N GLN A 205 -6.97 15.76 -1.44
CA GLN A 205 -6.31 16.19 -2.68
C GLN A 205 -7.13 15.84 -3.93
N LEU A 206 -7.77 14.66 -3.97
CA LEU A 206 -8.63 14.26 -5.09
C LEU A 206 -9.88 15.14 -5.20
N ASN A 207 -10.49 15.53 -4.07
CA ASN A 207 -11.66 16.40 -4.04
C ASN A 207 -11.34 17.83 -4.49
N ASP A 208 -10.16 18.36 -4.10
CA ASP A 208 -9.71 19.70 -4.49
C ASP A 208 -9.53 19.79 -6.01
N VAL A 209 -8.92 18.77 -6.64
CA VAL A 209 -8.74 18.72 -8.10
C VAL A 209 -10.08 18.64 -8.85
N VAL A 210 -11.06 17.90 -8.32
CA VAL A 210 -12.40 17.80 -8.96
C VAL A 210 -13.19 19.10 -8.79
N GLY A 211 -12.99 19.84 -7.69
CA GLY A 211 -13.65 21.11 -7.42
C GLY A 211 -13.15 22.27 -8.30
N GLU A 212 -11.90 22.22 -8.78
CA GLU A 212 -11.32 23.23 -9.67
C GLU A 212 -11.76 23.09 -11.14
N VAL A 213 -12.40 21.99 -11.51
CA VAL A 213 -12.84 21.68 -12.90
C VAL A 213 -14.33 22.05 -13.14
N GLN A 214 -15.03 22.55 -12.12
CA GLN A 214 -16.42 23.07 -12.24
C GLN A 214 -16.43 24.60 -12.27
#